data_98a5bbbe8f3f9d7cdb31bd71eaa3b9e3
#
_entry.id   98a5bbbe8f3f9d7cdb31bd71eaa3b9e3
#
_cell.length_a   1.000
_cell.length_b   1.000
_cell.length_c   1.000
_cell.angle_alpha   90.00
_cell.angle_beta   90.00
_cell.angle_gamma   90.00
#
_symmetry.space_group_name_H-M   'P 1'
#
loop_
_entity.id
_entity.type
_entity.pdbx_description
1 polymer ?
#
loop_
_entity_poly.entity_id
_entity_poly.type
_entity_poly.pdbx_seq_one_letter_code
_entity_poly.pdbx_strand_id
1 'polypeptide(L)'
;MRLAIVAALAFAMSAAHGEDTAEASPHALCEAHADAMLTALGEAKYDAATSDFDDALRARYTAAKLKQDYEWLPSNYGRVLGRGRQHSAEINGRTVVMTPLIYENGTSTIDVHCDAAGAISDVRLLPTQAMGQPLP
;
A
#
# COMPACT_ATOMS: atom_id res chain seq x y z
N MET A 1 -65.31 -37.23 -25.25
CA MET A 1 -64.42 -36.09 -25.43
C MET A 1 -63.53 -35.96 -24.22
N ARG A 2 -62.28 -36.30 -24.35
CA ARG A 2 -61.29 -36.22 -23.27
C ARG A 2 -60.29 -35.18 -23.66
N LEU A 3 -60.27 -34.04 -22.91
CA LEU A 3 -59.23 -33.02 -23.00
C LEU A 3 -58.05 -33.49 -22.18
N ALA A 4 -56.92 -33.66 -22.81
CA ALA A 4 -55.64 -33.88 -22.14
C ALA A 4 -54.95 -32.52 -22.00
N ILE A 5 -54.72 -32.11 -20.76
CA ILE A 5 -53.93 -30.90 -20.40
C ILE A 5 -52.49 -31.38 -20.23
N VAL A 6 -51.62 -30.93 -21.14
CA VAL A 6 -50.15 -31.13 -21.04
C VAL A 6 -49.59 -29.97 -20.24
N ALA A 7 -49.15 -30.24 -19.03
CA ALA A 7 -48.41 -29.29 -18.24
C ALA A 7 -46.93 -29.32 -18.64
N ALA A 8 -46.44 -28.24 -19.22
CA ALA A 8 -45.01 -28.04 -19.49
C ALA A 8 -44.31 -27.52 -18.22
N LEU A 9 -43.48 -28.37 -17.62
CA LEU A 9 -42.56 -27.92 -16.56
C LEU A 9 -41.37 -27.24 -17.22
N ALA A 10 -41.28 -25.91 -17.04
CA ALA A 10 -40.07 -25.16 -17.37
C ALA A 10 -39.06 -25.31 -16.21
N PHE A 11 -38.00 -26.07 -16.45
CA PHE A 11 -36.81 -26.07 -15.56
C PHE A 11 -36.03 -24.81 -15.79
N ALA A 12 -36.11 -23.87 -14.85
CA ALA A 12 -35.21 -22.74 -14.77
C ALA A 12 -33.87 -23.23 -14.22
N MET A 13 -32.88 -23.42 -15.07
CA MET A 13 -31.50 -23.60 -14.66
C MET A 13 -30.97 -22.24 -14.20
N SER A 14 -30.93 -22.01 -12.87
CA SER A 14 -30.16 -20.94 -12.28
C SER A 14 -28.68 -21.29 -12.41
N ALA A 15 -28.00 -20.68 -13.36
CA ALA A 15 -26.54 -20.67 -13.39
C ALA A 15 -26.06 -19.82 -12.23
N ALA A 16 -25.64 -20.49 -11.16
CA ALA A 16 -24.87 -19.82 -10.10
C ALA A 16 -23.50 -19.43 -10.68
N HIS A 17 -23.36 -18.19 -11.10
CA HIS A 17 -22.06 -17.59 -11.35
C HIS A 17 -21.40 -17.40 -9.97
N GLY A 18 -20.58 -18.37 -9.57
CA GLY A 18 -19.63 -18.16 -8.48
C GLY A 18 -18.63 -17.12 -8.99
N GLU A 19 -18.76 -15.88 -8.53
CA GLU A 19 -17.69 -14.92 -8.63
C GLU A 19 -16.56 -15.46 -7.74
N ASP A 20 -15.55 -16.07 -8.38
CA ASP A 20 -14.25 -16.29 -7.77
C ASP A 20 -13.64 -14.90 -7.51
N THR A 21 -13.92 -14.32 -6.34
CA THR A 21 -13.15 -13.23 -5.80
C THR A 21 -11.80 -13.82 -5.42
N ALA A 22 -10.85 -13.83 -6.37
CA ALA A 22 -9.48 -14.20 -6.10
C ALA A 22 -8.94 -13.29 -4.99
N GLU A 23 -8.59 -13.85 -3.83
CA GLU A 23 -7.90 -13.10 -2.78
C GLU A 23 -6.63 -12.49 -3.36
N ALA A 24 -6.39 -11.19 -3.06
CA ALA A 24 -5.17 -10.53 -3.48
C ALA A 24 -3.96 -11.23 -2.85
N SER A 25 -2.91 -11.45 -3.64
CA SER A 25 -1.66 -12.02 -3.13
C SER A 25 -1.06 -11.11 -2.05
N PRO A 26 -0.25 -11.63 -1.11
CA PRO A 26 0.47 -10.80 -0.15
C PRO A 26 1.29 -9.68 -0.80
N HIS A 27 1.86 -9.94 -1.97
CA HIS A 27 2.57 -8.95 -2.76
C HIS A 27 1.63 -7.80 -3.21
N ALA A 28 0.50 -8.13 -3.82
CA ALA A 28 -0.48 -7.13 -4.25
C ALA A 28 -1.09 -6.37 -3.07
N LEU A 29 -1.31 -7.03 -1.93
CA LEU A 29 -1.76 -6.37 -0.70
C LEU A 29 -0.71 -5.37 -0.19
N CYS A 30 0.56 -5.74 -0.19
CA CYS A 30 1.64 -4.84 0.22
C CYS A 30 1.70 -3.59 -0.65
N GLU A 31 1.60 -3.74 -1.97
CA GLU A 31 1.55 -2.60 -2.90
C GLU A 31 0.36 -1.68 -2.62
N ALA A 32 -0.81 -2.26 -2.39
CA ALA A 32 -2.03 -1.51 -2.07
C ALA A 32 -1.92 -0.78 -0.72
N HIS A 33 -1.40 -1.44 0.32
CA HIS A 33 -1.19 -0.84 1.64
C HIS A 33 -0.14 0.27 1.61
N ALA A 34 0.95 0.10 0.85
CA ALA A 34 1.96 1.14 0.65
C ALA A 34 1.36 2.36 -0.06
N ASP A 35 0.57 2.18 -1.10
CA ASP A 35 -0.09 3.27 -1.81
C ASP A 35 -1.10 4.00 -0.91
N ALA A 36 -1.91 3.27 -0.15
CA ALA A 36 -2.86 3.84 0.81
C ALA A 36 -2.14 4.65 1.91
N MET A 37 -1.04 4.13 2.45
CA MET A 37 -0.21 4.82 3.43
C MET A 37 0.33 6.14 2.87
N LEU A 38 0.92 6.10 1.67
CA LEU A 38 1.50 7.29 1.03
C LEU A 38 0.44 8.34 0.69
N THR A 39 -0.75 7.91 0.28
CA THR A 39 -1.88 8.81 0.04
C THR A 39 -2.31 9.49 1.32
N ALA A 40 -2.46 8.74 2.42
CA ALA A 40 -2.80 9.29 3.72
C ALA A 40 -1.73 10.26 4.25
N LEU A 41 -0.44 9.95 4.05
CA LEU A 41 0.67 10.87 4.39
C LEU A 41 0.58 12.18 3.62
N GLY A 42 0.30 12.14 2.32
CA GLY A 42 0.13 13.32 1.48
C GLY A 42 -1.05 14.21 1.89
N GLU A 43 -2.04 13.62 2.55
CA GLU A 43 -3.22 14.30 3.10
C GLU A 43 -3.07 14.67 4.58
N ALA A 44 -1.90 14.44 5.17
CA ALA A 44 -1.64 14.63 6.61
C ALA A 44 -2.58 13.82 7.54
N LYS A 45 -3.05 12.67 7.06
CA LYS A 45 -3.91 11.73 7.80
C LYS A 45 -3.05 10.62 8.43
N TYR A 46 -2.29 10.97 9.46
CA TYR A 46 -1.27 10.08 10.02
C TYR A 46 -1.86 8.83 10.71
N ASP A 47 -3.03 8.94 11.33
CA ASP A 47 -3.71 7.77 11.91
C ASP A 47 -4.12 6.78 10.82
N ALA A 48 -4.68 7.28 9.71
CA ALA A 48 -5.03 6.44 8.56
C ALA A 48 -3.78 5.82 7.92
N ALA A 49 -2.65 6.53 7.89
CA ALA A 49 -1.40 6.04 7.34
C ALA A 49 -0.83 4.83 8.10
N THR A 50 -1.20 4.63 9.37
CA THR A 50 -0.76 3.49 10.19
C THR A 50 -1.77 2.36 10.27
N SER A 51 -2.90 2.45 9.57
CA SER A 51 -4.00 1.48 9.69
C SER A 51 -3.63 0.06 9.27
N ASP A 52 -2.75 -0.07 8.28
CA ASP A 52 -2.30 -1.36 7.74
C ASP A 52 -0.98 -1.86 8.36
N PHE A 53 -0.50 -1.20 9.40
CA PHE A 53 0.65 -1.67 10.18
C PHE A 53 0.28 -2.94 10.95
N ASP A 54 1.21 -3.89 11.01
CA ASP A 54 1.07 -5.00 11.94
C ASP A 54 1.15 -4.52 13.40
N ASP A 55 0.75 -5.37 14.34
CA ASP A 55 0.68 -4.99 15.76
C ASP A 55 2.06 -4.61 16.33
N ALA A 56 3.12 -5.30 15.91
CA ALA A 56 4.47 -5.04 16.36
C ALA A 56 4.98 -3.67 15.86
N LEU A 57 4.72 -3.33 14.62
CA LEU A 57 5.09 -2.03 14.06
C LEU A 57 4.26 -0.92 14.71
N ARG A 58 2.97 -1.11 14.85
CA ARG A 58 2.07 -0.12 15.48
C ARG A 58 2.48 0.21 16.91
N ALA A 59 2.98 -0.77 17.66
CA ALA A 59 3.44 -0.58 19.03
C ALA A 59 4.72 0.27 19.12
N ARG A 60 5.63 0.16 18.15
CA ARG A 60 6.94 0.85 18.16
C ARG A 60 7.02 2.08 17.27
N TYR A 61 6.15 2.19 16.27
CA TYR A 61 6.14 3.28 15.30
C TYR A 61 4.72 3.87 15.20
N THR A 62 4.44 4.78 16.11
CA THR A 62 3.11 5.40 16.25
C THR A 62 2.84 6.42 15.16
N ALA A 63 1.58 6.80 14.97
CA ALA A 63 1.20 7.88 14.05
C ALA A 63 1.91 9.21 14.35
N ALA A 64 2.13 9.53 15.64
CA ALA A 64 2.87 10.72 16.05
C ALA A 64 4.35 10.65 15.63
N LYS A 65 4.98 9.48 15.75
CA LYS A 65 6.38 9.27 15.32
C LYS A 65 6.49 9.33 13.80
N LEU A 66 5.58 8.69 13.09
CA LEU A 66 5.51 8.75 11.64
C LEU A 66 5.34 10.19 11.14
N LYS A 67 4.46 10.97 11.77
CA LYS A 67 4.29 12.40 11.48
C LYS A 67 5.60 13.15 11.64
N GLN A 68 6.28 12.99 12.76
CA GLN A 68 7.54 13.66 13.04
C GLN A 68 8.59 13.36 11.98
N ASP A 69 8.75 12.08 11.63
CA ASP A 69 9.75 11.64 10.67
C ASP A 69 9.40 12.08 9.24
N TYR A 70 8.12 12.02 8.87
CA TYR A 70 7.67 12.45 7.54
C TYR A 70 7.77 13.96 7.35
N GLU A 71 7.39 14.77 8.33
CA GLU A 71 7.47 16.24 8.28
C GLU A 71 8.91 16.78 8.31
N TRP A 72 9.85 15.97 8.79
CA TRP A 72 11.27 16.31 8.71
C TRP A 72 11.75 16.45 7.27
N LEU A 73 11.21 15.65 6.34
CA LEU A 73 11.63 15.66 4.93
C LEU A 73 11.37 17.01 4.24
N PRO A 74 10.15 17.57 4.20
CA PRO A 74 9.94 18.89 3.59
C PRO A 74 10.63 20.01 4.33
N SER A 75 10.89 19.87 5.63
CA SER A 75 11.65 20.86 6.39
C SER A 75 13.12 20.95 5.94
N ASN A 76 13.65 19.89 5.35
CA ASN A 76 15.05 19.82 4.88
C ASN A 76 15.18 19.91 3.36
N TYR A 77 14.17 19.42 2.61
CA TYR A 77 14.24 19.33 1.14
C TYR A 77 13.28 20.26 0.41
N GLY A 78 12.51 21.06 1.14
CA GLY A 78 11.48 21.90 0.55
C GLY A 78 10.19 21.14 0.25
N ARG A 79 9.28 21.81 -0.44
CA ARG A 79 7.96 21.28 -0.72
C ARG A 79 8.01 20.00 -1.56
N VAL A 80 7.12 19.05 -1.27
CA VAL A 80 6.90 17.86 -2.09
C VAL A 80 6.34 18.27 -3.46
N LEU A 81 7.00 17.85 -4.53
CA LEU A 81 6.56 18.08 -5.91
C LEU A 81 5.78 16.88 -6.47
N GLY A 82 6.00 15.69 -5.95
CA GLY A 82 5.30 14.49 -6.38
C GLY A 82 5.94 13.20 -5.90
N ARG A 83 5.35 12.09 -6.36
CA ARG A 83 5.87 10.73 -6.17
C ARG A 83 6.45 10.22 -7.49
N GLY A 84 7.60 9.56 -7.43
CA GLY A 84 8.15 8.80 -8.53
C GLY A 84 7.43 7.45 -8.70
N ARG A 85 7.91 6.68 -9.67
CA ARG A 85 7.38 5.33 -9.92
C ARG A 85 7.66 4.42 -8.73
N GLN A 86 6.61 3.76 -8.25
CA GLN A 86 6.71 2.71 -7.23
C GLN A 86 7.37 1.47 -7.83
N HIS A 87 8.30 0.89 -7.09
CA HIS A 87 8.94 -0.38 -7.41
C HIS A 87 8.72 -1.35 -6.26
N SER A 88 8.43 -2.58 -6.58
CA SER A 88 8.33 -3.63 -5.58
C SER A 88 9.30 -4.77 -5.89
N ALA A 89 9.81 -5.39 -4.84
CA ALA A 89 10.69 -6.55 -4.91
C ALA A 89 10.33 -7.53 -3.81
N GLU A 90 10.65 -8.79 -4.03
CA GLU A 90 10.58 -9.83 -3.01
C GLU A 90 11.98 -10.07 -2.48
N ILE A 91 12.16 -9.88 -1.17
CA ILE A 91 13.43 -10.06 -0.47
C ILE A 91 13.21 -11.04 0.70
N ASN A 92 13.84 -12.19 0.65
CA ASN A 92 13.68 -13.24 1.68
C ASN A 92 12.21 -13.64 1.93
N GLY A 93 11.40 -13.77 0.87
CA GLY A 93 9.99 -14.13 0.96
C GLY A 93 9.07 -13.01 1.49
N ARG A 94 9.58 -11.79 1.60
CA ARG A 94 8.82 -10.60 2.02
C ARG A 94 8.80 -9.57 0.91
N THR A 95 7.69 -8.90 0.76
CA THR A 95 7.57 -7.82 -0.21
C THR A 95 8.12 -6.52 0.37
N VAL A 96 8.92 -5.83 -0.43
CA VAL A 96 9.39 -4.47 -0.17
C VAL A 96 8.90 -3.57 -1.29
N VAL A 97 8.22 -2.50 -0.93
CA VAL A 97 7.72 -1.49 -1.87
C VAL A 97 8.49 -0.20 -1.66
N MET A 98 9.18 0.25 -2.70
CA MET A 98 10.02 1.45 -2.69
C MET A 98 9.36 2.54 -3.51
N THR A 99 9.12 3.69 -2.92
CA THR A 99 8.50 4.83 -3.61
C THR A 99 9.35 6.08 -3.44
N PRO A 100 9.91 6.62 -4.54
CA PRO A 100 10.60 7.90 -4.50
C PRO A 100 9.64 9.06 -4.23
N LEU A 101 10.04 9.99 -3.37
CA LEU A 101 9.41 11.29 -3.18
C LEU A 101 10.32 12.38 -3.73
N ILE A 102 9.75 13.25 -4.54
CA ILE A 102 10.46 14.32 -5.23
C ILE A 102 10.14 15.64 -4.51
N TYR A 103 11.17 16.35 -4.08
CA TYR A 103 11.10 17.64 -3.40
C TYR A 103 11.77 18.72 -4.22
N GLU A 104 11.56 19.98 -3.86
CA GLU A 104 12.19 21.13 -4.53
C GLU A 104 13.73 21.04 -4.51
N ASN A 105 14.33 20.53 -3.44
CA ASN A 105 15.77 20.52 -3.22
C ASN A 105 16.35 19.12 -2.98
N GLY A 106 15.67 18.07 -3.41
CA GLY A 106 16.18 16.72 -3.23
C GLY A 106 15.15 15.65 -3.48
N THR A 107 15.52 14.42 -3.18
CA THR A 107 14.66 13.25 -3.24
C THR A 107 14.80 12.44 -1.96
N SER A 108 13.76 11.70 -1.60
CA SER A 108 13.82 10.64 -0.61
C SER A 108 13.15 9.39 -1.14
N THR A 109 13.35 8.27 -0.48
CA THR A 109 12.63 7.03 -0.79
C THR A 109 11.93 6.56 0.47
N ILE A 110 10.67 6.19 0.34
CA ILE A 110 9.96 5.48 1.39
C ILE A 110 9.94 4.00 1.02
N ASP A 111 10.55 3.19 1.87
CA ASP A 111 10.54 1.73 1.76
C ASP A 111 9.52 1.17 2.74
N VAL A 112 8.53 0.48 2.20
CA VAL A 112 7.50 -0.22 2.96
C VAL A 112 7.78 -1.72 2.88
N HIS A 113 8.02 -2.34 4.03
CA HIS A 113 8.24 -3.77 4.14
C HIS A 113 6.99 -4.43 4.68
N CYS A 114 6.54 -5.49 4.04
CA CYS A 114 5.37 -6.24 4.49
C CYS A 114 5.77 -7.65 4.99
N ASP A 115 4.97 -8.16 5.90
CA ASP A 115 5.06 -9.55 6.34
C ASP A 115 4.49 -10.52 5.30
N ALA A 116 4.51 -11.81 5.62
CA ALA A 116 4.00 -12.87 4.73
C ALA A 116 2.48 -12.76 4.45
N ALA A 117 1.74 -12.04 5.27
CA ALA A 117 0.30 -11.79 5.09
C ALA A 117 0.02 -10.50 4.31
N GLY A 118 1.03 -9.69 4.01
CA GLY A 118 0.90 -8.41 3.32
C GLY A 118 0.63 -7.21 4.23
N ALA A 119 0.66 -7.39 5.56
CA ALA A 119 0.59 -6.28 6.49
C ALA A 119 1.93 -5.54 6.57
N ILE A 120 1.90 -4.23 6.78
CA ILE A 120 3.13 -3.42 6.87
C ILE A 120 3.85 -3.75 8.19
N SER A 121 5.06 -4.28 8.08
CA SER A 121 5.90 -4.73 9.21
C SER A 121 7.09 -3.81 9.49
N ASP A 122 7.48 -2.98 8.54
CA ASP A 122 8.50 -1.94 8.72
C ASP A 122 8.34 -0.82 7.70
N VAL A 123 8.73 0.39 8.08
CA VAL A 123 8.73 1.57 7.20
C VAL A 123 10.05 2.29 7.40
N ARG A 124 10.72 2.63 6.30
CA ARG A 124 11.97 3.37 6.30
C ARG A 124 11.85 4.59 5.41
N LEU A 125 12.13 5.74 5.97
CA LEU A 125 12.28 6.99 5.24
C LEU A 125 13.77 7.21 4.99
N LEU A 126 14.19 7.02 3.76
CA LEU A 126 15.60 7.11 3.36
C LEU A 126 15.83 8.42 2.63
N PRO A 127 16.49 9.41 3.25
CA PRO A 127 16.90 10.60 2.53
C PRO A 127 17.93 10.20 1.47
N THR A 128 17.63 10.47 0.21
CA THR A 128 18.63 10.36 -0.85
C THR A 128 19.47 11.63 -0.82
N GLN A 129 20.78 11.49 -0.89
CA GLN A 129 21.67 12.64 -0.85
C GLN A 129 21.27 13.67 -1.91
N ALA A 130 21.29 14.95 -1.54
CA ALA A 130 21.14 16.04 -2.48
C ALA A 130 22.17 15.88 -3.59
N MET A 131 21.73 15.95 -4.85
CA MET A 131 22.63 15.89 -6.01
C MET A 131 23.72 16.96 -5.85
N GLY A 132 24.97 16.53 -5.60
CA GLY A 132 26.13 17.40 -5.47
C GLY A 132 26.92 17.32 -4.18
N GLN A 133 26.53 16.48 -3.21
CA GLN A 133 27.39 16.23 -2.04
C GLN A 133 28.28 15.00 -2.31
N PRO A 134 29.62 15.15 -2.19
CA PRO A 134 30.51 13.99 -2.25
C PRO A 134 30.22 13.05 -1.09
N LEU A 135 30.29 11.75 -1.35
CA LEU A 135 30.24 10.71 -0.32
C LEU A 135 31.37 10.95 0.70
N PRO A 136 31.11 10.77 1.98
CA PRO A 136 32.15 10.77 2.98
C PRO A 136 33.17 9.66 2.81
#